data_9bed4562904cd1e76ed829098ec69f1b
#
_entry.id   9bed4562904cd1e76ed829098ec69f1b
#
_cell.length_a   1.000
_cell.length_b   1.000
_cell.length_c   1.000
_cell.angle_alpha   90.00
_cell.angle_beta   90.00
_cell.angle_gamma   90.00
#
_symmetry.space_group_name_H-M   'P 1'
#
loop_
_entity.id
_entity.type
_entity.pdbx_description
1 polymer ?
#
loop_
_entity_poly.entity_id
_entity_poly.type
_entity_poly.pdbx_seq_one_letter_code
_entity_poly.pdbx_strand_id
1 'polypeptide(L)'
;MSVPIHSSAAGTVAEIGWWPHPDGSMAETIVIDVAPHSPQIPRPRMVPDWHGLNPDQVRKAVQDGGVVGLGGAAFPTHVKLAPPKDLPIEWLLLNGAECEPYLTTDHRTMVEYPERVHFGIR
;
A
#
# COMPACT_ATOMS: atom_id res chain seq x y z
N MET A 1 5.91 -6.40 12.73
CA MET A 1 4.98 -6.47 11.57
C MET A 1 5.64 -5.71 10.44
N SER A 2 5.81 -6.32 9.28
CA SER A 2 6.47 -5.69 8.13
C SER A 2 5.72 -6.01 6.84
N VAL A 3 5.92 -5.16 5.85
CA VAL A 3 5.48 -5.37 4.47
C VAL A 3 6.67 -5.19 3.54
N PRO A 4 6.68 -5.84 2.36
CA PRO A 4 7.69 -5.57 1.35
C PRO A 4 7.66 -4.11 0.89
N ILE A 5 8.84 -3.54 0.67
CA ILE A 5 9.01 -2.28 -0.05
C ILE A 5 9.49 -2.65 -1.45
N HIS A 6 8.81 -2.11 -2.44
CA HIS A 6 9.10 -2.40 -3.83
C HIS A 6 9.92 -1.27 -4.46
N SER A 7 10.84 -1.62 -5.37
CA SER A 7 11.60 -0.62 -6.10
C SER A 7 10.68 0.33 -6.86
N SER A 8 10.94 1.62 -6.77
CA SER A 8 10.22 2.69 -7.50
C SER A 8 10.76 2.87 -8.94
N ALA A 9 11.89 2.23 -9.27
CA ALA A 9 12.52 2.36 -10.58
C ALA A 9 13.06 1.01 -11.08
N ALA A 10 13.13 0.86 -12.39
CA ALA A 10 13.85 -0.24 -13.01
C ALA A 10 15.35 0.07 -13.06
N GLY A 11 16.17 -0.88 -12.66
CA GLY A 11 17.61 -0.69 -12.59
C GLY A 11 18.32 -1.87 -11.98
N THR A 12 19.60 -1.68 -11.66
CA THR A 12 20.43 -2.68 -11.00
C THR A 12 20.78 -2.20 -9.60
N VAL A 13 20.73 -3.10 -8.61
CA VAL A 13 21.19 -2.76 -7.25
C VAL A 13 22.70 -2.53 -7.32
N ALA A 14 23.13 -1.30 -7.08
CA ALA A 14 24.54 -0.92 -7.06
C ALA A 14 25.17 -1.18 -5.70
N GLU A 15 24.45 -0.89 -4.61
CA GLU A 15 24.96 -1.00 -3.27
C GLU A 15 23.83 -1.24 -2.26
N ILE A 16 24.13 -1.93 -1.17
CA ILE A 16 23.31 -1.98 0.04
C ILE A 16 24.20 -1.52 1.19
N GLY A 17 23.85 -0.40 1.80
CA GLY A 17 24.69 0.23 2.82
C GLY A 17 23.98 1.30 3.63
N TRP A 18 24.72 2.00 4.48
CA TRP A 18 24.20 3.07 5.32
C TRP A 18 24.36 4.42 4.63
N TRP A 19 23.24 5.09 4.40
CA TRP A 19 23.18 6.38 3.73
C TRP A 19 22.38 7.40 4.54
N PRO A 20 22.63 8.71 4.33
CA PRO A 20 21.85 9.74 5.01
C PRO A 20 20.36 9.65 4.69
N HIS A 21 19.53 9.61 5.72
CA HIS A 21 18.09 9.68 5.62
C HIS A 21 17.61 11.14 5.79
N PRO A 22 16.46 11.53 5.18
CA PRO A 22 15.94 12.90 5.27
C PRO A 22 15.69 13.43 6.70
N ASP A 23 15.51 12.54 7.68
CA ASP A 23 15.36 12.91 9.09
C ASP A 23 16.70 13.26 9.79
N GLY A 24 17.81 13.18 9.06
CA GLY A 24 19.18 13.46 9.57
C GLY A 24 19.89 12.24 10.17
N SER A 25 19.25 11.09 10.21
CA SER A 25 19.88 9.82 10.65
C SER A 25 20.60 9.12 9.49
N MET A 26 21.32 8.05 9.83
CA MET A 26 21.82 7.08 8.84
C MET A 26 20.87 5.89 8.83
N ALA A 27 20.47 5.45 7.64
CA ALA A 27 19.59 4.30 7.47
C ALA A 27 20.16 3.28 6.48
N GLU A 28 19.84 2.02 6.68
CA GLU A 28 20.15 0.97 5.71
C GLU A 28 19.36 1.24 4.42
N THR A 29 20.06 1.34 3.32
CA THR A 29 19.54 1.84 2.04
C THR A 29 19.98 0.93 0.90
N ILE A 30 19.08 0.73 -0.06
CA ILE A 30 19.39 0.06 -1.32
C ILE A 30 19.56 1.14 -2.39
N VAL A 31 20.76 1.26 -2.93
CA VAL A 31 21.08 2.16 -4.03
C VAL A 31 20.82 1.45 -5.35
N ILE A 32 20.09 2.09 -6.24
CA ILE A 32 19.73 1.54 -7.54
C ILE A 32 20.27 2.42 -8.66
N ASP A 33 21.10 1.86 -9.51
CA ASP A 33 21.47 2.46 -10.78
C ASP A 33 20.27 2.32 -11.74
N VAL A 34 19.60 3.43 -11.95
CA VAL A 34 18.39 3.47 -12.77
C VAL A 34 18.75 3.33 -14.24
N ALA A 35 18.11 2.39 -14.94
CA ALA A 35 18.27 2.24 -16.38
C ALA A 35 17.72 3.46 -17.12
N PRO A 36 18.55 4.20 -17.89
CA PRO A 36 18.11 5.38 -18.64
C PRO A 36 16.95 5.03 -19.56
N HIS A 37 15.93 5.89 -19.59
CA HIS A 37 14.75 5.71 -20.45
C HIS A 37 14.00 4.38 -20.27
N SER A 38 14.21 3.69 -19.17
CA SER A 38 13.50 2.47 -18.82
C SER A 38 12.00 2.76 -18.72
N PRO A 39 11.13 2.05 -19.45
CA PRO A 39 9.71 2.18 -19.28
C PRO A 39 9.35 1.77 -17.85
N GLN A 40 8.51 2.56 -17.18
CA GLN A 40 7.86 2.08 -15.97
C GLN A 40 6.96 0.91 -16.36
N ILE A 41 7.40 -0.29 -16.06
CA ILE A 41 6.61 -1.49 -16.29
C ILE A 41 5.63 -1.60 -15.11
N PRO A 42 4.32 -1.37 -15.34
CA PRO A 42 3.34 -1.66 -14.31
C PRO A 42 3.51 -3.12 -13.92
N ARG A 43 3.59 -3.40 -12.63
CA ARG A 43 3.63 -4.80 -12.19
C ARG A 43 2.49 -5.58 -12.82
N PRO A 44 2.73 -6.81 -13.27
CA PRO A 44 1.64 -7.71 -13.57
C PRO A 44 0.73 -7.74 -12.33
N ARG A 45 -0.57 -7.71 -12.53
CA ARG A 45 -1.52 -7.84 -11.42
C ARG A 45 -1.13 -9.08 -10.63
N MET A 46 -0.66 -8.89 -9.40
CA MET A 46 -0.23 -10.01 -8.54
C MET A 46 -1.40 -10.92 -8.14
N VAL A 47 -2.61 -10.45 -8.36
CA VAL A 47 -3.85 -11.19 -8.07
C VAL A 47 -4.69 -11.20 -9.35
N PRO A 48 -4.61 -12.26 -10.17
CA PRO A 48 -5.32 -12.32 -11.44
C PRO A 48 -6.84 -12.39 -11.27
N ASP A 49 -7.33 -13.10 -10.27
CA ASP A 49 -8.76 -13.22 -9.96
C ASP A 49 -8.95 -13.32 -8.44
N TRP A 50 -9.41 -12.22 -7.84
CA TRP A 50 -9.63 -12.17 -6.40
C TRP A 50 -10.93 -12.88 -5.97
N HIS A 51 -11.89 -13.10 -6.90
CA HIS A 51 -13.16 -13.76 -6.60
C HIS A 51 -12.99 -15.24 -6.17
N GLY A 52 -11.90 -15.86 -6.61
CA GLY A 52 -11.55 -17.23 -6.22
C GLY A 52 -10.72 -17.35 -4.95
N LEU A 53 -10.33 -16.22 -4.33
CA LEU A 53 -9.46 -16.23 -3.17
C LEU A 53 -10.23 -16.33 -1.86
N ASN A 54 -9.70 -17.11 -0.93
CA ASN A 54 -10.18 -17.08 0.45
C ASN A 54 -9.61 -15.86 1.21
N PRO A 55 -10.18 -15.49 2.38
CA PRO A 55 -9.73 -14.31 3.13
C PRO A 55 -8.23 -14.29 3.47
N ASP A 56 -7.63 -15.45 3.75
CA ASP A 56 -6.20 -15.53 4.08
C ASP A 56 -5.33 -15.25 2.85
N GLN A 57 -5.74 -15.72 1.69
CA GLN A 57 -5.09 -15.45 0.42
C GLN A 57 -5.20 -13.97 0.02
N VAL A 58 -6.36 -13.35 0.24
CA VAL A 58 -6.53 -11.90 0.02
C VAL A 58 -5.60 -11.11 0.94
N ARG A 59 -5.57 -11.43 2.24
CA ARG A 59 -4.64 -10.78 3.19
C ARG A 59 -3.19 -10.95 2.80
N LYS A 60 -2.81 -12.14 2.35
CA LYS A 60 -1.45 -12.43 1.88
C LYS A 60 -1.11 -11.60 0.64
N ALA A 61 -2.00 -11.48 -0.31
CA ALA A 61 -1.81 -10.67 -1.51
C ALA A 61 -1.63 -9.17 -1.17
N VAL A 62 -2.45 -8.66 -0.23
CA VAL A 62 -2.32 -7.29 0.29
C VAL A 62 -0.97 -7.08 0.98
N GLN A 63 -0.51 -8.04 1.78
CA GLN A 63 0.80 -7.99 2.43
C GLN A 63 1.93 -7.99 1.40
N ASP A 64 1.90 -8.92 0.45
CA ASP A 64 2.94 -9.06 -0.60
C ASP A 64 2.96 -7.86 -1.53
N GLY A 65 1.81 -7.21 -1.73
CA GLY A 65 1.69 -5.95 -2.44
C GLY A 65 2.31 -4.75 -1.71
N GLY A 66 2.69 -4.90 -0.45
CA GLY A 66 3.26 -3.80 0.35
C GLY A 66 2.25 -2.71 0.69
N VAL A 67 0.95 -3.05 0.72
CA VAL A 67 -0.11 -2.06 0.93
C VAL A 67 -0.15 -1.61 2.38
N VAL A 68 -0.02 -0.30 2.58
CA VAL A 68 -0.06 0.36 3.90
C VAL A 68 -1.01 1.55 3.89
N GLY A 69 -1.42 2.00 5.07
CA GLY A 69 -2.20 3.22 5.21
C GLY A 69 -1.38 4.46 4.79
N LEU A 70 -1.97 5.35 4.03
CA LEU A 70 -1.32 6.57 3.51
C LEU A 70 -1.58 7.81 4.37
N GLY A 71 -2.22 7.66 5.53
CA GLY A 71 -2.47 8.74 6.49
C GLY A 71 -1.29 9.07 7.41
N GLY A 72 -0.04 8.80 6.99
CA GLY A 72 1.19 9.16 7.69
C GLY A 72 1.82 8.04 8.54
N ALA A 73 1.03 7.18 9.18
CA ALA A 73 1.56 6.12 10.04
C ALA A 73 2.05 4.87 9.29
N ALA A 74 1.80 4.76 8.00
CA ALA A 74 2.14 3.60 7.16
C ALA A 74 1.72 2.25 7.78
N PHE A 75 0.57 2.22 8.47
CA PHE A 75 0.12 1.00 9.16
C PHE A 75 -0.21 -0.10 8.15
N PRO A 76 0.30 -1.32 8.31
CA PRO A 76 0.10 -2.41 7.36
C PRO A 76 -1.37 -2.80 7.19
N THR A 77 -1.89 -2.69 5.97
CA THR A 77 -3.31 -2.93 5.68
C THR A 77 -3.73 -4.37 5.95
N HIS A 78 -2.87 -5.35 5.67
CA HIS A 78 -3.16 -6.77 5.95
C HIS A 78 -3.43 -7.06 7.44
N VAL A 79 -2.89 -6.23 8.35
CA VAL A 79 -3.16 -6.34 9.79
C VAL A 79 -4.56 -5.81 10.11
N LYS A 80 -4.97 -4.72 9.48
CA LYS A 80 -6.35 -4.21 9.62
C LYS A 80 -7.40 -5.21 9.14
N LEU A 81 -7.05 -6.00 8.11
CA LEU A 81 -7.92 -7.03 7.55
C LEU A 81 -7.89 -8.36 8.32
N ALA A 82 -7.29 -8.39 9.50
CA ALA A 82 -7.20 -9.57 10.36
C ALA A 82 -7.89 -9.30 11.72
N PRO A 83 -9.22 -9.17 11.76
CA PRO A 83 -9.92 -8.95 13.01
C PRO A 83 -9.77 -10.16 13.94
N PRO A 84 -9.85 -9.96 15.27
CA PRO A 84 -9.88 -11.05 16.25
C PRO A 84 -11.03 -12.02 15.93
N LYS A 85 -10.76 -13.32 16.03
CA LYS A 85 -11.74 -14.36 15.67
C LYS A 85 -12.94 -14.44 16.62
N ASP A 86 -12.75 -13.95 17.82
CA ASP A 86 -13.75 -13.89 18.91
C ASP A 86 -14.63 -12.64 18.88
N LEU A 87 -14.32 -11.69 17.99
CA LEU A 87 -15.08 -10.46 17.84
C LEU A 87 -15.69 -10.38 16.44
N PRO A 88 -16.97 -10.76 16.26
CA PRO A 88 -17.63 -10.65 14.97
C PRO A 88 -17.74 -9.18 14.55
N ILE A 89 -17.42 -8.89 13.30
CA ILE A 89 -17.58 -7.55 12.73
C ILE A 89 -18.96 -7.47 12.11
N GLU A 90 -19.78 -6.57 12.62
CA GLU A 90 -21.14 -6.31 12.12
C GLU A 90 -21.20 -5.06 11.24
N TRP A 91 -20.23 -4.14 11.41
CA TRP A 91 -20.23 -2.86 10.73
C TRP A 91 -18.88 -2.56 10.10
N LEU A 92 -18.90 -2.10 8.86
CA LEU A 92 -17.75 -1.52 8.17
C LEU A 92 -17.98 -0.03 8.02
N LEU A 93 -17.13 0.79 8.67
CA LEU A 93 -17.17 2.24 8.56
C LEU A 93 -16.08 2.72 7.62
N LEU A 94 -16.48 3.36 6.52
CA LEU A 94 -15.56 4.04 5.63
C LEU A 94 -15.36 5.48 6.11
N ASN A 95 -14.17 5.78 6.60
CA ASN A 95 -13.81 7.12 7.01
C ASN A 95 -13.27 7.90 5.80
N GLY A 96 -14.05 8.86 5.32
CA GLY A 96 -13.66 9.79 4.25
C GLY A 96 -13.43 11.22 4.78
N ALA A 97 -13.15 11.38 6.09
CA ALA A 97 -12.78 12.67 6.65
C ALA A 97 -11.30 12.96 6.40
N GLU A 98 -11.03 14.15 5.87
CA GLU A 98 -9.66 14.60 5.58
C GLU A 98 -8.81 14.69 6.84
N CYS A 99 -7.51 14.42 6.73
CA CYS A 99 -6.57 14.48 7.86
C CYS A 99 -6.25 15.91 8.28
N GLU A 100 -6.19 16.86 7.33
CA GLU A 100 -5.85 18.26 7.58
C GLU A 100 -6.86 19.22 6.93
N PRO A 101 -7.00 20.44 7.49
CA PRO A 101 -7.79 21.50 6.87
C PRO A 101 -7.33 21.79 5.43
N TYR A 102 -8.28 22.11 4.57
CA TYR A 102 -8.08 22.44 3.14
C TYR A 102 -7.63 21.27 2.25
N LEU A 103 -7.43 20.05 2.74
CA LEU A 103 -7.31 18.87 1.90
C LEU A 103 -8.69 18.47 1.38
N THR A 104 -8.73 17.96 0.16
CA THR A 104 -9.96 17.48 -0.50
C THR A 104 -9.75 16.15 -1.21
N THR A 105 -8.73 15.41 -0.84
CA THR A 105 -8.32 14.16 -1.50
C THR A 105 -9.37 13.07 -1.34
N ASP A 106 -9.86 12.86 -0.13
CA ASP A 106 -10.88 11.85 0.17
C ASP A 106 -12.21 12.22 -0.47
N HIS A 107 -12.64 13.48 -0.33
CA HIS A 107 -13.83 14.00 -0.97
C HIS A 107 -13.79 13.83 -2.50
N ARG A 108 -12.69 14.23 -3.13
CA ARG A 108 -12.50 14.10 -4.59
C ARG A 108 -12.51 12.64 -5.03
N THR A 109 -11.85 11.77 -4.28
CA THR A 109 -11.85 10.33 -4.57
C THR A 109 -13.26 9.75 -4.53
N MET A 110 -14.06 10.10 -3.52
CA MET A 110 -15.44 9.63 -3.41
C MET A 110 -16.36 10.20 -4.52
N VAL A 111 -16.15 11.46 -4.92
CA VAL A 111 -16.96 12.12 -5.95
C VAL A 111 -16.56 11.70 -7.36
N GLU A 112 -15.27 11.58 -7.65
CA GLU A 112 -14.77 11.29 -9.00
C GLU A 112 -14.75 9.78 -9.32
N TYR A 113 -14.60 8.93 -8.29
CA TYR A 113 -14.50 7.48 -8.47
C TYR A 113 -15.46 6.69 -7.55
N PRO A 114 -16.76 7.07 -7.47
CA PRO A 114 -17.70 6.45 -6.53
C PRO A 114 -17.85 4.94 -6.76
N GLU A 115 -17.80 4.49 -8.01
CA GLU A 115 -17.91 3.07 -8.36
C GLU A 115 -16.72 2.27 -7.86
N ARG A 116 -15.50 2.86 -7.91
CA ARG A 116 -14.29 2.20 -7.38
C ARG A 116 -14.33 2.10 -5.86
N VAL A 117 -14.81 3.15 -5.19
CA VAL A 117 -15.00 3.15 -3.74
C VAL A 117 -16.03 2.09 -3.35
N HIS A 118 -17.19 2.06 -4.02
CA HIS A 118 -18.22 1.06 -3.78
C HIS A 118 -17.74 -0.37 -4.04
N PHE A 119 -16.96 -0.57 -5.10
CA PHE A 119 -16.37 -1.87 -5.40
C PHE A 119 -15.40 -2.33 -4.31
N GLY A 120 -14.58 -1.42 -3.76
CA GLY A 120 -13.62 -1.73 -2.70
C GLY A 120 -14.25 -2.02 -1.34
N ILE A 121 -15.53 -1.68 -1.13
CA ILE A 121 -16.27 -1.98 0.11
C ILE A 121 -16.87 -3.39 0.09
N ARG A 122 -17.13 -3.95 -1.07
CA ARG A 122 -17.71 -5.29 -1.26
C ARG A 122 -16.69 -6.39 -1.07
#